data_64c82869e3bf0a35bdd0c59374fa6f84
#
_entry.id   64c82869e3bf0a35bdd0c59374fa6f84
#
_cell.length_a   1.000
_cell.length_b   1.000
_cell.length_c   1.000
_cell.angle_alpha   90.00
_cell.angle_beta   90.00
_cell.angle_gamma   90.00
#
_symmetry.space_group_name_H-M   'P 1'
#
loop_
_entity.id
_entity.type
_entity.pdbx_description
1 polymer ?
#
loop_
_entity_poly.entity_id
_entity_poly.type
_entity_poly.pdbx_seq_one_letter_code
_entity_poly.pdbx_strand_id
1 'polypeptide(L)'
;MSEAAFQMDNGWLEFNSDPSVPDFKVPAGAIDAHCHVFGPGDVFPYAPTRKYTPCDASKDQLFALRDHLGFERSVIVQATCHGADNRALVDAIAHSDGKARGIATVSRAISDDELLELDSAGVRGVRFSFVKRLVDVLPHDTLTEVAERIQPLGWHLVIYVESQDLPDLSEFFASLPGTMVFDHMARPDVTQAINGKAFDQFMRLLADNENMWTKVSCPDRLTLAGPPRYDDVVPFAKRVVEIFPDRTMWGTDWPHPNMTSHMPDDGKLVDFIPRIAVSDELQRKLLVDNPMRLYWPEEFNNGP
;
A
#
# COMPACT_ATOMS: atom_id res chain seq x y z
N MET A 1 22.13 -22.85 -14.65
CA MET A 1 21.00 -22.67 -13.74
C MET A 1 19.84 -22.26 -14.60
N SER A 2 18.69 -22.92 -14.50
CA SER A 2 17.62 -22.83 -15.50
C SER A 2 16.93 -21.47 -15.44
N GLU A 3 16.70 -20.86 -16.60
CA GLU A 3 15.86 -19.66 -16.81
C GLU A 3 14.44 -19.74 -16.19
N ALA A 4 14.04 -20.89 -15.68
CA ALA A 4 12.72 -21.13 -15.11
C ALA A 4 12.51 -20.57 -13.69
N ALA A 5 13.56 -20.11 -12.99
CA ALA A 5 13.45 -19.69 -11.58
C ALA A 5 12.69 -18.37 -11.36
N PHE A 6 12.52 -17.54 -12.39
CA PHE A 6 11.93 -16.20 -12.30
C PHE A 6 10.80 -15.96 -13.32
N GLN A 7 10.26 -17.01 -13.91
CA GLN A 7 9.12 -16.87 -14.81
C GLN A 7 7.86 -16.58 -14.00
N MET A 8 7.11 -15.54 -14.40
CA MET A 8 5.80 -15.21 -13.83
C MET A 8 4.85 -16.42 -13.87
N ASP A 9 4.05 -16.58 -12.83
CA ASP A 9 3.07 -17.66 -12.76
C ASP A 9 2.08 -17.61 -13.92
N ASN A 10 1.74 -18.76 -14.47
CA ASN A 10 0.85 -18.87 -15.62
C ASN A 10 -0.55 -18.33 -15.31
N GLY A 11 -1.10 -17.61 -16.27
CA GLY A 11 -2.46 -17.06 -16.21
C GLY A 11 -2.57 -15.71 -15.50
N TRP A 12 -1.46 -15.15 -15.03
CA TRP A 12 -1.42 -13.79 -14.51
C TRP A 12 -1.05 -12.81 -15.60
N LEU A 13 -1.51 -11.56 -15.43
CA LEU A 13 -1.28 -10.49 -16.39
C LEU A 13 -0.06 -9.67 -15.95
N GLU A 14 0.74 -9.25 -16.91
CA GLU A 14 1.76 -8.22 -16.72
C GLU A 14 1.08 -6.86 -16.55
N PHE A 15 1.75 -5.91 -15.87
CA PHE A 15 1.25 -4.56 -15.72
C PHE A 15 1.12 -3.84 -17.07
N ASN A 16 0.25 -2.82 -17.13
CA ASN A 16 0.09 -2.00 -18.33
C ASN A 16 1.35 -1.11 -18.50
N SER A 17 2.13 -1.36 -19.55
CA SER A 17 3.36 -0.61 -19.84
C SER A 17 3.11 0.71 -20.59
N ASP A 18 1.87 0.97 -21.04
CA ASP A 18 1.47 2.17 -21.78
C ASP A 18 0.14 2.73 -21.20
N PRO A 19 0.15 3.19 -19.92
CA PRO A 19 -1.04 3.72 -19.28
C PRO A 19 -1.49 5.03 -19.92
N SER A 20 -2.79 5.29 -19.93
CA SER A 20 -3.33 6.55 -20.43
C SER A 20 -2.87 7.74 -19.59
N VAL A 21 -2.80 8.93 -20.21
CA VAL A 21 -2.64 10.17 -19.47
C VAL A 21 -3.93 10.44 -18.69
N PRO A 22 -3.88 10.68 -17.37
CA PRO A 22 -5.07 10.95 -16.60
C PRO A 22 -5.71 12.28 -16.99
N ASP A 23 -7.05 12.34 -16.98
CA ASP A 23 -7.82 13.58 -17.15
C ASP A 23 -7.70 14.45 -15.88
N PHE A 24 -7.65 13.82 -14.71
CA PHE A 24 -7.45 14.49 -13.43
C PHE A 24 -5.97 14.82 -13.20
N LYS A 25 -5.72 16.10 -12.88
CA LYS A 25 -4.37 16.57 -12.50
C LYS A 25 -4.23 16.53 -10.99
N VAL A 26 -3.33 15.73 -10.50
CA VAL A 26 -3.02 15.67 -9.07
C VAL A 26 -2.45 17.01 -8.57
N PRO A 27 -2.72 17.40 -7.31
CA PRO A 27 -2.16 18.64 -6.73
C PRO A 27 -0.63 18.57 -6.67
N ALA A 28 0.03 19.73 -6.69
CA ALA A 28 1.47 19.83 -6.48
C ALA A 28 1.87 19.21 -5.13
N GLY A 29 2.95 18.46 -5.10
CA GLY A 29 3.40 17.70 -3.94
C GLY A 29 2.70 16.35 -3.75
N ALA A 30 1.88 15.91 -4.71
CA ALA A 30 1.13 14.64 -4.60
C ALA A 30 2.06 13.43 -4.46
N ILE A 31 1.64 12.50 -3.63
CA ILE A 31 2.36 11.28 -3.26
C ILE A 31 1.50 10.06 -3.62
N ASP A 32 2.07 9.15 -4.39
CA ASP A 32 1.55 7.79 -4.50
C ASP A 32 1.92 7.03 -3.21
N ALA A 33 0.97 6.85 -2.30
CA ALA A 33 1.23 6.29 -0.98
C ALA A 33 1.21 4.74 -0.94
N HIS A 34 1.15 4.08 -2.11
CA HIS A 34 1.21 2.62 -2.19
C HIS A 34 1.56 2.14 -3.59
N CYS A 35 2.80 1.75 -3.78
CA CYS A 35 3.29 1.07 -4.98
C CYS A 35 4.34 0.02 -4.59
N HIS A 36 4.80 -0.76 -5.57
CA HIS A 36 5.79 -1.82 -5.35
C HIS A 36 6.92 -1.76 -6.37
N VAL A 37 8.02 -2.45 -6.06
CA VAL A 37 9.05 -2.87 -7.02
C VAL A 37 9.20 -4.38 -6.96
N PHE A 38 9.35 -5.03 -8.10
CA PHE A 38 9.55 -6.46 -8.22
C PHE A 38 10.82 -6.74 -9.00
N GLY A 39 11.78 -7.39 -8.37
CA GLY A 39 13.02 -7.76 -9.02
C GLY A 39 13.93 -6.57 -9.42
N PRO A 40 14.71 -6.68 -10.51
CA PRO A 40 14.79 -7.88 -11.35
C PRO A 40 15.22 -9.11 -10.56
N GLY A 41 14.58 -10.25 -10.81
CA GLY A 41 14.76 -11.46 -10.01
C GLY A 41 16.17 -12.06 -10.06
N ASP A 42 16.98 -11.74 -11.05
CA ASP A 42 18.39 -12.12 -11.16
C ASP A 42 19.30 -11.28 -10.24
N VAL A 43 18.88 -10.07 -9.86
CA VAL A 43 19.60 -9.17 -8.94
C VAL A 43 19.00 -9.23 -7.53
N PHE A 44 17.68 -9.20 -7.42
CA PHE A 44 16.91 -9.25 -6.19
C PHE A 44 16.01 -10.50 -6.19
N PRO A 45 16.51 -11.66 -5.76
CA PRO A 45 15.80 -12.93 -5.84
C PRO A 45 14.47 -12.89 -5.08
N TYR A 46 13.47 -13.54 -5.65
CA TYR A 46 12.20 -13.79 -4.97
C TYR A 46 12.36 -14.83 -3.87
N ALA A 47 11.63 -14.67 -2.76
CA ALA A 47 11.72 -15.56 -1.61
C ALA A 47 11.38 -17.02 -2.00
N PRO A 48 12.13 -18.01 -1.49
CA PRO A 48 11.83 -19.41 -1.76
C PRO A 48 10.46 -19.84 -1.26
N THR A 49 9.95 -19.18 -0.21
CA THR A 49 8.65 -19.45 0.43
C THR A 49 7.50 -18.63 -0.18
N ARG A 50 7.75 -17.85 -1.24
CA ARG A 50 6.70 -17.06 -1.90
C ARG A 50 5.56 -17.94 -2.39
N LYS A 51 4.35 -17.42 -2.33
CA LYS A 51 3.15 -18.08 -2.85
C LYS A 51 2.79 -17.67 -4.28
N TYR A 52 3.56 -16.75 -4.86
CA TYR A 52 3.42 -16.33 -6.24
C TYR A 52 4.73 -15.77 -6.80
N THR A 53 4.90 -15.85 -8.11
CA THR A 53 5.99 -15.23 -8.85
C THR A 53 5.40 -14.19 -9.81
N PRO A 54 5.63 -12.88 -9.57
CA PRO A 54 5.17 -11.82 -10.47
C PRO A 54 6.08 -11.68 -11.70
N CYS A 55 5.70 -10.82 -12.66
CA CYS A 55 6.67 -10.26 -13.61
C CYS A 55 7.64 -9.33 -12.87
N ASP A 56 8.83 -9.13 -13.43
CA ASP A 56 9.73 -8.07 -12.96
C ASP A 56 9.08 -6.71 -13.24
N ALA A 57 9.22 -5.79 -12.28
CA ALA A 57 8.72 -4.43 -12.34
C ALA A 57 9.70 -3.53 -11.59
N SER A 58 10.61 -2.92 -12.34
CA SER A 58 11.78 -2.24 -11.82
C SER A 58 11.47 -0.86 -11.24
N LYS A 59 12.40 -0.34 -10.43
CA LYS A 59 12.36 1.04 -9.93
C LYS A 59 12.28 2.08 -11.05
N ASP A 60 12.98 1.85 -12.18
CA ASP A 60 12.98 2.78 -13.30
C ASP A 60 11.60 2.86 -13.96
N GLN A 61 10.90 1.73 -14.08
CA GLN A 61 9.52 1.67 -14.57
C GLN A 61 8.56 2.36 -13.59
N LEU A 62 8.72 2.13 -12.28
CA LEU A 62 7.93 2.80 -11.26
C LEU A 62 8.09 4.32 -11.31
N PHE A 63 9.33 4.80 -11.41
CA PHE A 63 9.58 6.25 -11.42
C PHE A 63 9.12 6.91 -12.73
N ALA A 64 9.23 6.21 -13.85
CA ALA A 64 8.67 6.67 -15.12
C ALA A 64 7.12 6.78 -15.05
N LEU A 65 6.46 5.80 -14.44
CA LEU A 65 5.01 5.86 -14.20
C LEU A 65 4.63 6.99 -13.25
N ARG A 66 5.33 7.15 -12.13
CA ARG A 66 5.13 8.25 -11.18
C ARG A 66 5.13 9.61 -11.89
N ASP A 67 6.15 9.84 -12.71
CA ASP A 67 6.33 11.10 -13.45
C ASP A 67 5.24 11.26 -14.52
N HIS A 68 4.86 10.18 -15.21
CA HIS A 68 3.76 10.16 -16.19
C HIS A 68 2.41 10.52 -15.57
N LEU A 69 2.12 10.02 -14.37
CA LEU A 69 0.88 10.29 -13.64
C LEU A 69 0.88 11.65 -12.92
N GLY A 70 2.04 12.32 -12.82
CA GLY A 70 2.20 13.63 -12.20
C GLY A 70 2.43 13.62 -10.69
N PHE A 71 2.75 12.47 -10.08
CA PHE A 71 3.13 12.40 -8.67
C PHE A 71 4.58 12.86 -8.47
N GLU A 72 4.86 13.52 -7.35
CA GLU A 72 6.22 13.96 -7.02
C GLU A 72 6.97 12.94 -6.19
N ARG A 73 6.27 12.13 -5.39
CA ARG A 73 6.85 11.17 -4.45
C ARG A 73 6.12 9.83 -4.48
N SER A 74 6.78 8.81 -3.94
CA SER A 74 6.23 7.45 -3.84
C SER A 74 6.49 6.83 -2.49
N VAL A 75 5.55 6.02 -2.00
CA VAL A 75 5.77 5.11 -0.86
C VAL A 75 5.81 3.69 -1.42
N ILE A 76 7.00 3.11 -1.40
CA ILE A 76 7.25 1.77 -1.91
C ILE A 76 7.00 0.76 -0.78
N VAL A 77 6.04 -0.12 -0.99
CA VAL A 77 5.68 -1.15 -0.02
C VAL A 77 6.36 -2.46 -0.42
N GLN A 78 7.03 -3.12 0.52
CA GLN A 78 7.67 -4.40 0.27
C GLN A 78 6.65 -5.42 -0.24
N ALA A 79 6.97 -6.04 -1.37
CA ALA A 79 6.13 -7.06 -1.97
C ALA A 79 6.30 -8.40 -1.26
N THR A 80 5.19 -9.11 -1.04
CA THR A 80 5.22 -10.41 -0.33
C THR A 80 6.05 -11.49 -1.04
N CYS A 81 6.23 -11.38 -2.36
CA CYS A 81 7.07 -12.30 -3.13
C CYS A 81 8.57 -12.20 -2.81
N HIS A 82 9.04 -11.08 -2.27
CA HIS A 82 10.41 -10.92 -1.78
C HIS A 82 10.58 -11.34 -0.31
N GLY A 83 9.47 -11.58 0.42
CA GLY A 83 9.52 -11.88 1.84
C GLY A 83 10.18 -10.76 2.63
N ALA A 84 11.10 -11.12 3.55
CA ALA A 84 11.86 -10.16 4.37
C ALA A 84 13.17 -9.68 3.70
N ASP A 85 13.42 -9.99 2.44
CA ASP A 85 14.55 -9.43 1.68
C ASP A 85 14.18 -8.06 1.11
N ASN A 86 14.48 -7.00 1.86
CA ASN A 86 14.12 -5.63 1.51
C ASN A 86 15.12 -4.96 0.54
N ARG A 87 16.09 -5.68 -0.05
CA ARG A 87 17.14 -5.07 -0.89
C ARG A 87 16.59 -4.34 -2.12
N ALA A 88 15.57 -4.87 -2.79
CA ALA A 88 14.94 -4.19 -3.93
C ALA A 88 14.26 -2.88 -3.51
N LEU A 89 13.60 -2.88 -2.36
CA LEU A 89 12.99 -1.70 -1.75
C LEU A 89 14.04 -0.63 -1.43
N VAL A 90 15.09 -1.01 -0.72
CA VAL A 90 16.18 -0.09 -0.30
C VAL A 90 16.91 0.48 -1.50
N ASP A 91 17.18 -0.33 -2.51
CA ASP A 91 17.80 0.11 -3.77
C ASP A 91 16.92 1.14 -4.49
N ALA A 92 15.61 0.91 -4.56
CA ALA A 92 14.69 1.88 -5.17
C ALA A 92 14.64 3.20 -4.38
N ILE A 93 14.60 3.16 -3.05
CA ILE A 93 14.63 4.39 -2.23
C ILE A 93 15.93 5.17 -2.49
N ALA A 94 17.08 4.50 -2.49
CA ALA A 94 18.38 5.13 -2.72
C ALA A 94 18.48 5.82 -4.09
N HIS A 95 17.77 5.32 -5.11
CA HIS A 95 17.76 5.90 -6.46
C HIS A 95 16.66 6.95 -6.68
N SER A 96 15.91 7.31 -5.65
CA SER A 96 14.75 8.22 -5.78
C SER A 96 15.07 9.71 -5.59
N ASP A 97 16.30 10.08 -5.31
CA ASP A 97 16.70 11.46 -4.95
C ASP A 97 15.88 12.02 -3.75
N GLY A 98 15.60 11.16 -2.74
CA GLY A 98 14.83 11.52 -1.56
C GLY A 98 13.30 11.54 -1.77
N LYS A 99 12.84 11.24 -2.98
CA LYS A 99 11.42 11.25 -3.36
C LYS A 99 10.67 9.94 -3.05
N ALA A 100 11.32 8.97 -2.43
CA ALA A 100 10.66 7.75 -1.99
C ALA A 100 10.89 7.48 -0.50
N ARG A 101 9.92 6.81 0.12
CA ARG A 101 10.01 6.17 1.43
C ARG A 101 9.56 4.72 1.31
N GLY A 102 9.89 3.90 2.31
CA GLY A 102 9.63 2.48 2.28
C GLY A 102 8.78 1.96 3.41
N ILE A 103 8.05 0.88 3.12
CA ILE A 103 7.43 0.01 4.10
C ILE A 103 8.05 -1.37 3.93
N ALA A 104 8.78 -1.82 4.94
CA ALA A 104 9.50 -3.10 4.92
C ALA A 104 8.60 -4.29 5.31
N THR A 105 9.06 -5.48 5.02
CA THR A 105 8.62 -6.71 5.69
C THR A 105 9.79 -7.25 6.51
N VAL A 106 9.55 -7.58 7.77
CA VAL A 106 10.60 -8.05 8.66
C VAL A 106 10.24 -9.40 9.27
N SER A 107 11.26 -10.17 9.64
CA SER A 107 11.10 -11.38 10.44
C SER A 107 11.18 -11.04 11.94
N ARG A 108 10.70 -11.94 12.79
CA ARG A 108 10.87 -11.82 14.25
C ARG A 108 12.35 -11.71 14.66
N ALA A 109 13.24 -12.31 13.87
CA ALA A 109 14.67 -12.36 14.17
C ALA A 109 15.46 -11.12 13.73
N ILE A 110 14.78 -10.10 13.14
CA ILE A 110 15.47 -8.86 12.75
C ILE A 110 16.19 -8.22 13.97
N SER A 111 17.43 -7.81 13.81
CA SER A 111 18.17 -7.12 14.84
C SER A 111 17.80 -5.63 14.92
N ASP A 112 18.17 -4.97 16.03
CA ASP A 112 17.95 -3.53 16.17
C ASP A 112 18.89 -2.75 15.23
N ASP A 113 20.10 -3.25 14.96
CA ASP A 113 21.01 -2.65 13.98
C ASP A 113 20.41 -2.69 12.56
N GLU A 114 19.80 -3.81 12.14
CA GLU A 114 19.11 -3.90 10.86
C GLU A 114 17.89 -2.97 10.77
N LEU A 115 17.15 -2.76 11.86
CA LEU A 115 16.08 -1.77 11.92
C LEU A 115 16.61 -0.34 11.72
N LEU A 116 17.74 0.00 12.36
CA LEU A 116 18.40 1.32 12.21
C LEU A 116 18.96 1.52 10.79
N GLU A 117 19.49 0.48 10.15
CA GLU A 117 19.93 0.52 8.75
C GLU A 117 18.75 0.79 7.81
N LEU A 118 17.62 0.12 8.01
CA LEU A 118 16.39 0.36 7.24
C LEU A 118 15.83 1.78 7.47
N ASP A 119 15.87 2.28 8.72
CA ASP A 119 15.45 3.65 9.02
C ASP A 119 16.30 4.68 8.29
N SER A 120 17.61 4.51 8.35
CA SER A 120 18.59 5.36 7.64
C SER A 120 18.40 5.31 6.12
N ALA A 121 17.96 4.18 5.59
CA ALA A 121 17.63 4.02 4.17
C ALA A 121 16.30 4.68 3.76
N GLY A 122 15.48 5.16 4.72
CA GLY A 122 14.22 5.83 4.43
C GLY A 122 12.98 4.96 4.60
N VAL A 123 13.08 3.82 5.27
CA VAL A 123 11.92 3.02 5.70
C VAL A 123 11.19 3.75 6.84
N ARG A 124 9.86 3.68 6.85
CA ARG A 124 9.01 4.38 7.83
C ARG A 124 7.93 3.48 8.42
N GLY A 125 8.00 2.18 8.18
CA GLY A 125 7.04 1.23 8.74
C GLY A 125 7.26 -0.20 8.30
N VAL A 126 6.45 -1.09 8.85
CA VAL A 126 6.49 -2.52 8.56
C VAL A 126 5.11 -3.02 8.16
N ARG A 127 5.05 -3.85 7.11
CA ARG A 127 3.80 -4.46 6.64
C ARG A 127 3.63 -5.88 7.15
N PHE A 128 2.44 -6.15 7.68
CA PHE A 128 1.97 -7.49 7.99
C PHE A 128 0.74 -7.84 7.15
N SER A 129 0.79 -9.01 6.53
CA SER A 129 -0.33 -9.53 5.75
C SER A 129 -1.04 -10.66 6.47
N PHE A 130 -2.37 -10.57 6.56
CA PHE A 130 -3.27 -11.60 7.05
C PHE A 130 -3.95 -12.37 5.91
N VAL A 131 -3.63 -12.02 4.67
CA VAL A 131 -4.20 -12.63 3.47
C VAL A 131 -3.52 -13.98 3.19
N LYS A 132 -4.10 -15.06 3.68
CA LYS A 132 -3.54 -16.43 3.72
C LYS A 132 -3.14 -17.00 2.34
N ARG A 133 -3.77 -16.52 1.27
CA ARG A 133 -3.39 -16.92 -0.10
C ARG A 133 -2.05 -16.31 -0.56
N LEU A 134 -1.56 -15.27 0.11
CA LEU A 134 -0.33 -14.56 -0.26
C LEU A 134 0.84 -14.88 0.66
N VAL A 135 0.58 -15.17 1.93
CA VAL A 135 1.60 -15.42 2.95
C VAL A 135 1.14 -16.48 3.95
N ASP A 136 2.09 -17.01 4.70
CA ASP A 136 1.80 -17.67 5.97
C ASP A 136 1.70 -16.56 7.04
N VAL A 137 0.55 -16.50 7.70
CA VAL A 137 0.28 -15.46 8.69
C VAL A 137 1.17 -15.67 9.90
N LEU A 138 1.86 -14.61 10.31
CA LEU A 138 2.72 -14.65 11.50
C LEU A 138 1.88 -14.69 12.79
N PRO A 139 2.41 -15.30 13.85
CA PRO A 139 1.77 -15.30 15.18
C PRO A 139 1.57 -13.87 15.71
N HIS A 140 0.50 -13.65 16.47
CA HIS A 140 0.17 -12.34 17.04
C HIS A 140 1.26 -11.78 17.96
N ASP A 141 1.93 -12.63 18.73
CA ASP A 141 3.06 -12.24 19.59
C ASP A 141 4.23 -11.66 18.77
N THR A 142 4.48 -12.18 17.57
CA THR A 142 5.48 -11.63 16.67
C THR A 142 5.12 -10.21 16.22
N LEU A 143 3.86 -9.96 15.89
CA LEU A 143 3.41 -8.62 15.51
C LEU A 143 3.52 -7.64 16.68
N THR A 144 3.12 -8.07 17.88
CA THR A 144 3.23 -7.25 19.09
C THR A 144 4.68 -6.87 19.38
N GLU A 145 5.59 -7.85 19.36
CA GLU A 145 7.02 -7.62 19.58
C GLU A 145 7.62 -6.65 18.56
N VAL A 146 7.31 -6.84 17.27
CA VAL A 146 7.80 -5.91 16.24
C VAL A 146 7.17 -4.54 16.39
N ALA A 147 5.86 -4.44 16.70
CA ALA A 147 5.19 -3.18 16.94
C ALA A 147 5.85 -2.36 18.06
N GLU A 148 6.22 -3.00 19.17
CA GLU A 148 6.92 -2.36 20.28
C GLU A 148 8.32 -1.86 19.88
N ARG A 149 9.07 -2.65 19.10
CA ARG A 149 10.44 -2.35 18.68
C ARG A 149 10.54 -1.22 17.64
N ILE A 150 9.53 -1.03 16.80
CA ILE A 150 9.54 0.04 15.79
C ILE A 150 9.02 1.38 16.30
N GLN A 151 8.37 1.43 17.45
CA GLN A 151 7.87 2.67 18.05
C GLN A 151 8.94 3.74 18.30
N PRO A 152 10.11 3.41 18.88
CA PRO A 152 11.16 4.40 19.09
C PRO A 152 11.69 5.02 17.79
N LEU A 153 11.50 4.36 16.64
CA LEU A 153 11.86 4.87 15.32
C LEU A 153 10.77 5.79 14.72
N GLY A 154 9.62 5.93 15.40
CA GLY A 154 8.47 6.64 14.86
C GLY A 154 7.80 5.94 13.67
N TRP A 155 8.08 4.65 13.47
CA TRP A 155 7.49 3.86 12.40
C TRP A 155 6.06 3.44 12.71
N HIS A 156 5.32 3.09 11.65
CA HIS A 156 3.95 2.61 11.75
C HIS A 156 3.79 1.19 11.20
N LEU A 157 2.71 0.54 11.61
CA LEU A 157 2.29 -0.75 11.06
C LEU A 157 1.43 -0.54 9.81
N VAL A 158 1.64 -1.34 8.78
CA VAL A 158 0.72 -1.46 7.64
C VAL A 158 0.09 -2.84 7.68
N ILE A 159 -1.24 -2.89 7.71
CA ILE A 159 -2.02 -4.11 7.86
C ILE A 159 -2.77 -4.42 6.58
N TYR A 160 -2.47 -5.56 5.97
CA TYR A 160 -3.21 -6.08 4.85
C TYR A 160 -4.12 -7.22 5.30
N VAL A 161 -5.41 -6.96 5.37
CA VAL A 161 -6.45 -7.86 5.88
C VAL A 161 -7.68 -7.83 4.97
N GLU A 162 -8.48 -8.88 4.99
CA GLU A 162 -9.78 -8.93 4.32
C GLU A 162 -10.90 -8.65 5.33
N SER A 163 -11.93 -7.91 4.92
CA SER A 163 -12.99 -7.44 5.83
C SER A 163 -13.73 -8.56 6.58
N GLN A 164 -13.78 -9.74 6.00
CA GLN A 164 -14.36 -10.94 6.62
C GLN A 164 -13.59 -11.42 7.86
N ASP A 165 -12.30 -11.10 7.99
CA ASP A 165 -11.45 -11.50 9.11
C ASP A 165 -11.45 -10.46 10.25
N LEU A 166 -11.99 -9.25 10.02
CA LEU A 166 -12.06 -8.19 11.03
C LEU A 166 -12.82 -8.56 12.31
N PRO A 167 -13.92 -9.35 12.30
CA PRO A 167 -14.58 -9.76 13.52
C PRO A 167 -13.65 -10.42 14.54
N ASP A 168 -12.70 -11.21 14.06
CA ASP A 168 -11.78 -11.97 14.89
C ASP A 168 -10.49 -11.20 15.24
N LEU A 169 -10.18 -10.13 14.49
CA LEU A 169 -8.88 -9.43 14.57
C LEU A 169 -8.98 -8.01 15.14
N SER A 170 -10.18 -7.41 15.19
CA SER A 170 -10.34 -6.00 15.58
C SER A 170 -9.82 -5.70 17.00
N GLU A 171 -10.09 -6.57 17.98
CA GLU A 171 -9.59 -6.40 19.34
C GLU A 171 -8.05 -6.52 19.40
N PHE A 172 -7.48 -7.45 18.66
CA PHE A 172 -6.04 -7.59 18.55
C PHE A 172 -5.41 -6.33 17.94
N PHE A 173 -5.94 -5.84 16.82
CA PHE A 173 -5.42 -4.61 16.22
C PHE A 173 -5.54 -3.41 17.16
N ALA A 174 -6.66 -3.26 17.88
CA ALA A 174 -6.85 -2.19 18.85
C ALA A 174 -5.88 -2.28 20.04
N SER A 175 -5.32 -3.46 20.32
CA SER A 175 -4.33 -3.64 21.40
C SER A 175 -2.89 -3.31 21.00
N LEU A 176 -2.61 -3.21 19.69
CA LEU A 176 -1.25 -2.94 19.20
C LEU A 176 -0.87 -1.47 19.42
N PRO A 177 0.38 -1.21 19.81
CA PRO A 177 0.85 0.15 20.00
C PRO A 177 1.16 0.86 18.68
N GLY A 178 1.13 2.20 18.69
CA GLY A 178 1.56 3.04 17.57
C GLY A 178 0.51 3.27 16.49
N THR A 179 0.92 3.91 15.41
CA THR A 179 0.05 4.19 14.26
C THR A 179 -0.09 2.97 13.38
N MET A 180 -1.31 2.76 12.89
CA MET A 180 -1.65 1.62 12.05
C MET A 180 -2.34 2.08 10.77
N VAL A 181 -1.95 1.53 9.62
CA VAL A 181 -2.51 1.85 8.31
C VAL A 181 -3.10 0.59 7.69
N PHE A 182 -4.40 0.57 7.47
CA PHE A 182 -5.05 -0.53 6.77
C PHE A 182 -4.95 -0.34 5.26
N ASP A 183 -4.37 -1.33 4.56
CA ASP A 183 -4.33 -1.34 3.11
C ASP A 183 -5.73 -1.54 2.52
N HIS A 184 -6.05 -0.80 1.46
CA HIS A 184 -7.21 -1.00 0.57
C HIS A 184 -8.55 -1.11 1.31
N MET A 185 -8.77 -0.27 2.34
CA MET A 185 -10.00 -0.24 3.16
C MET A 185 -10.34 -1.60 3.82
N ALA A 186 -9.32 -2.40 4.18
CA ALA A 186 -9.49 -3.78 4.61
C ALA A 186 -10.32 -4.64 3.63
N ARG A 187 -10.27 -4.32 2.32
CA ARG A 187 -10.93 -5.04 1.23
C ARG A 187 -12.44 -5.25 1.44
N PRO A 188 -13.25 -4.19 1.41
CA PRO A 188 -14.70 -4.31 1.55
C PRO A 188 -15.29 -5.21 0.46
N ASP A 189 -16.30 -5.98 0.83
CA ASP A 189 -17.12 -6.72 -0.11
C ASP A 189 -18.16 -5.78 -0.75
N VAL A 190 -17.89 -5.36 -2.00
CA VAL A 190 -18.77 -4.44 -2.73
C VAL A 190 -20.11 -5.05 -3.16
N THR A 191 -20.33 -6.36 -2.98
CA THR A 191 -21.64 -6.99 -3.16
C THR A 191 -22.60 -6.64 -2.04
N GLN A 192 -22.05 -6.24 -0.89
CA GLN A 192 -22.82 -5.84 0.27
C GLN A 192 -23.23 -4.37 0.16
N ALA A 193 -24.30 -4.01 0.86
CA ALA A 193 -24.65 -2.60 0.98
C ALA A 193 -23.54 -1.82 1.72
N ILE A 194 -23.38 -0.54 1.42
CA ILE A 194 -22.40 0.37 2.06
C ILE A 194 -22.56 0.45 3.60
N ASN A 195 -23.73 0.12 4.12
CA ASN A 195 -24.03 -0.04 5.54
C ASN A 195 -24.04 -1.52 5.95
N GLY A 196 -23.46 -2.40 5.15
CA GLY A 196 -23.31 -3.82 5.46
C GLY A 196 -22.40 -4.05 6.66
N LYS A 197 -22.66 -5.13 7.40
CA LYS A 197 -22.04 -5.39 8.71
C LYS A 197 -20.50 -5.34 8.70
N ALA A 198 -19.87 -5.92 7.68
CA ALA A 198 -18.40 -5.99 7.63
C ALA A 198 -17.76 -4.60 7.39
N PHE A 199 -18.31 -3.82 6.46
CA PHE A 199 -17.79 -2.48 6.19
C PHE A 199 -18.10 -1.52 7.36
N ASP A 200 -19.27 -1.63 7.97
CA ASP A 200 -19.63 -0.86 9.17
C ASP A 200 -18.69 -1.17 10.35
N GLN A 201 -18.27 -2.42 10.51
CA GLN A 201 -17.26 -2.81 11.50
C GLN A 201 -15.90 -2.15 11.23
N PHE A 202 -15.45 -2.12 9.97
CA PHE A 202 -14.24 -1.42 9.59
C PHE A 202 -14.32 0.08 9.90
N MET A 203 -15.45 0.71 9.56
CA MET A 203 -15.68 2.13 9.85
C MET A 203 -15.68 2.43 11.36
N ARG A 204 -16.25 1.55 12.18
CA ARG A 204 -16.18 1.67 13.65
C ARG A 204 -14.76 1.49 14.16
N LEU A 205 -14.02 0.51 13.66
CA LEU A 205 -12.63 0.31 14.05
C LEU A 205 -11.80 1.58 13.84
N LEU A 206 -11.98 2.27 12.71
CA LEU A 206 -11.34 3.55 12.47
C LEU A 206 -11.88 4.68 13.36
N ALA A 207 -13.18 4.70 13.65
CA ALA A 207 -13.81 5.74 14.47
C ALA A 207 -13.38 5.65 15.95
N ASP A 208 -13.29 4.44 16.47
CA ASP A 208 -12.96 4.19 17.86
C ASP A 208 -11.45 4.30 18.18
N ASN A 209 -10.59 4.33 17.13
CA ASN A 209 -9.15 4.34 17.27
C ASN A 209 -8.51 5.44 16.41
N GLU A 210 -8.15 6.57 17.01
CA GLU A 210 -7.58 7.73 16.30
C GLU A 210 -6.22 7.49 15.66
N ASN A 211 -5.47 6.50 16.13
CA ASN A 211 -4.18 6.07 15.57
C ASN A 211 -4.33 5.14 14.35
N MET A 212 -5.55 4.80 13.94
CA MET A 212 -5.80 3.95 12.78
C MET A 212 -6.13 4.77 11.54
N TRP A 213 -5.42 4.48 10.47
CA TRP A 213 -5.48 5.10 9.15
C TRP A 213 -5.84 4.08 8.09
N THR A 214 -6.14 4.52 6.88
CA THR A 214 -6.36 3.60 5.76
C THR A 214 -5.98 4.19 4.41
N LYS A 215 -5.83 3.30 3.42
CA LYS A 215 -5.65 3.66 2.01
C LYS A 215 -6.90 3.30 1.22
N VAL A 216 -7.43 4.25 0.44
CA VAL A 216 -8.59 4.04 -0.46
C VAL A 216 -8.10 3.70 -1.88
N SER A 217 -7.26 2.70 -1.98
CA SER A 217 -6.60 2.19 -3.18
C SER A 217 -7.23 0.87 -3.67
N CYS A 218 -6.75 0.33 -4.79
CA CYS A 218 -7.16 -0.94 -5.38
C CYS A 218 -8.65 -1.07 -5.74
N PRO A 219 -9.30 -0.08 -6.36
CA PRO A 219 -10.67 -0.28 -6.83
C PRO A 219 -10.76 -1.42 -7.87
N ASP A 220 -9.69 -1.65 -8.64
CA ASP A 220 -9.52 -2.73 -9.60
C ASP A 220 -9.67 -4.13 -9.00
N ARG A 221 -9.22 -4.32 -7.74
CA ARG A 221 -9.30 -5.60 -7.04
C ARG A 221 -10.61 -5.84 -6.30
N LEU A 222 -11.37 -4.77 -6.06
CA LEU A 222 -12.60 -4.81 -5.28
C LEU A 222 -13.84 -4.87 -6.16
N THR A 223 -13.74 -4.30 -7.37
CA THR A 223 -14.87 -4.13 -8.28
C THR A 223 -15.41 -5.43 -8.84
N LEU A 224 -16.72 -5.49 -9.03
CA LEU A 224 -17.43 -6.43 -9.90
C LEU A 224 -17.95 -5.76 -11.17
N ALA A 225 -18.12 -4.43 -11.16
CA ALA A 225 -18.53 -3.67 -12.34
C ALA A 225 -17.40 -3.53 -13.37
N GLY A 226 -16.13 -3.67 -12.91
CA GLY A 226 -14.94 -3.65 -13.76
C GLY A 226 -14.43 -2.26 -14.14
N PRO A 227 -13.32 -2.25 -14.93
CA PRO A 227 -12.75 -1.03 -15.46
C PRO A 227 -13.66 -0.38 -16.52
N PRO A 228 -13.45 0.91 -16.89
CA PRO A 228 -12.43 1.79 -16.29
C PRO A 228 -12.95 2.59 -15.10
N ARG A 229 -14.20 2.44 -14.70
CA ARG A 229 -14.88 3.40 -13.80
C ARG A 229 -14.97 2.92 -12.35
N TYR A 230 -14.99 1.62 -12.09
CA TYR A 230 -15.10 1.04 -10.74
C TYR A 230 -16.25 1.65 -9.92
N ASP A 231 -17.42 1.83 -10.55
CA ASP A 231 -18.57 2.58 -10.00
C ASP A 231 -19.10 1.99 -8.68
N ASP A 232 -19.00 0.69 -8.53
CA ASP A 232 -19.40 -0.07 -7.32
C ASP A 232 -18.47 0.15 -6.11
N VAL A 233 -17.22 0.57 -6.34
CA VAL A 233 -16.25 0.86 -5.27
C VAL A 233 -16.34 2.31 -4.79
N VAL A 234 -16.75 3.23 -5.67
CA VAL A 234 -16.82 4.68 -5.35
C VAL A 234 -17.56 4.98 -4.05
N PRO A 235 -18.75 4.42 -3.76
CA PRO A 235 -19.47 4.76 -2.53
C PRO A 235 -18.68 4.42 -1.25
N PHE A 236 -17.95 3.31 -1.25
CA PHE A 236 -17.14 2.86 -0.11
C PHE A 236 -15.96 3.79 0.13
N ALA A 237 -15.15 4.02 -0.90
CA ALA A 237 -13.98 4.87 -0.81
C ALA A 237 -14.35 6.33 -0.48
N LYS A 238 -15.40 6.87 -1.11
CA LYS A 238 -15.91 8.20 -0.82
C LYS A 238 -16.33 8.35 0.63
N ARG A 239 -17.08 7.39 1.18
CA ARG A 239 -17.50 7.41 2.59
C ARG A 239 -16.31 7.43 3.56
N VAL A 240 -15.25 6.67 3.27
CA VAL A 240 -14.03 6.68 4.08
C VAL A 240 -13.37 8.07 4.04
N VAL A 241 -13.18 8.64 2.84
CA VAL A 241 -12.56 9.96 2.66
C VAL A 241 -13.37 11.06 3.36
N GLU A 242 -14.70 11.03 3.27
CA GLU A 242 -15.57 12.05 3.88
C GLU A 242 -15.58 11.97 5.41
N ILE A 243 -15.52 10.78 6.00
CA ILE A 243 -15.60 10.60 7.46
C ILE A 243 -14.22 10.70 8.13
N PHE A 244 -13.16 10.24 7.46
CA PHE A 244 -11.80 10.23 7.98
C PHE A 244 -10.81 10.99 7.08
N PRO A 245 -11.09 12.27 6.71
CA PRO A 245 -10.29 13.01 5.74
C PRO A 245 -8.83 13.17 6.15
N ASP A 246 -8.54 13.21 7.45
CA ASP A 246 -7.20 13.44 8.00
C ASP A 246 -6.40 12.15 8.22
N ARG A 247 -6.98 10.98 7.92
CA ARG A 247 -6.36 9.66 8.16
C ARG A 247 -6.52 8.71 6.98
N THR A 248 -6.78 9.26 5.79
CA THR A 248 -6.97 8.50 4.56
C THR A 248 -5.93 8.91 3.54
N MET A 249 -5.37 7.93 2.83
CA MET A 249 -4.39 8.10 1.76
C MET A 249 -4.81 7.32 0.52
N TRP A 250 -4.17 7.59 -0.61
CA TRP A 250 -4.38 6.88 -1.86
C TRP A 250 -3.05 6.41 -2.45
N GLY A 251 -3.07 5.37 -3.27
CA GLY A 251 -1.94 4.89 -4.04
C GLY A 251 -2.38 4.00 -5.19
N THR A 252 -1.51 3.82 -6.18
CA THR A 252 -1.78 3.03 -7.38
C THR A 252 -1.91 1.54 -7.11
N ASP A 253 -1.13 0.99 -6.21
CA ASP A 253 -0.83 -0.45 -6.06
C ASP A 253 -0.07 -1.02 -7.28
N TRP A 254 0.55 -0.14 -8.11
CA TRP A 254 1.37 -0.62 -9.22
C TRP A 254 2.46 -1.58 -8.73
N PRO A 255 2.77 -2.66 -9.42
CA PRO A 255 2.34 -3.09 -10.75
C PRO A 255 1.15 -4.07 -10.75
N HIS A 256 0.24 -4.02 -9.78
CA HIS A 256 -1.01 -4.79 -9.71
C HIS A 256 -0.81 -6.31 -9.79
N PRO A 257 0.01 -6.93 -8.92
CA PRO A 257 0.31 -8.36 -9.00
C PRO A 257 -0.96 -9.20 -8.84
N ASN A 258 -0.93 -10.42 -9.39
CA ASN A 258 -2.00 -11.42 -9.22
C ASN A 258 -3.34 -11.07 -9.92
N MET A 259 -3.32 -10.21 -10.94
CA MET A 259 -4.48 -9.95 -11.78
C MET A 259 -4.61 -11.00 -12.87
N THR A 260 -5.83 -11.54 -13.05
CA THR A 260 -6.12 -12.64 -14.00
C THR A 260 -7.20 -12.30 -15.01
N SER A 261 -8.07 -11.34 -14.71
CA SER A 261 -9.22 -10.99 -15.53
C SER A 261 -9.04 -9.71 -16.34
N HIS A 262 -8.38 -8.73 -15.77
CA HIS A 262 -8.04 -7.45 -16.38
C HIS A 262 -6.82 -6.86 -15.70
N MET A 263 -6.07 -6.05 -16.42
CA MET A 263 -5.02 -5.20 -15.85
C MET A 263 -5.54 -3.76 -15.85
N PRO A 264 -5.50 -3.05 -14.70
CA PRO A 264 -5.94 -1.67 -14.66
C PRO A 264 -5.06 -0.76 -15.54
N ASP A 265 -5.65 0.34 -15.97
CA ASP A 265 -4.94 1.48 -16.56
C ASP A 265 -4.70 2.50 -15.44
N ASP A 266 -3.43 2.76 -15.10
CA ASP A 266 -3.06 3.64 -13.98
C ASP A 266 -3.56 5.07 -14.17
N GLY A 267 -3.64 5.58 -15.41
CA GLY A 267 -4.27 6.87 -15.67
C GLY A 267 -5.75 6.89 -15.28
N LYS A 268 -6.47 5.79 -15.51
CA LYS A 268 -7.88 5.66 -15.10
C LYS A 268 -8.03 5.43 -13.59
N LEU A 269 -7.04 4.85 -12.92
CA LEU A 269 -7.00 4.81 -11.46
C LEU A 269 -6.83 6.21 -10.86
N VAL A 270 -6.03 7.09 -11.48
CA VAL A 270 -5.91 8.50 -11.09
C VAL A 270 -7.22 9.24 -11.32
N ASP A 271 -7.93 8.99 -12.43
CA ASP A 271 -9.26 9.56 -12.72
C ASP A 271 -10.36 9.11 -11.72
N PHE A 272 -10.12 8.07 -10.93
CA PHE A 272 -11.01 7.66 -9.85
C PHE A 272 -10.98 8.63 -8.66
N ILE A 273 -9.85 9.33 -8.42
CA ILE A 273 -9.62 10.19 -7.24
C ILE A 273 -10.68 11.29 -7.09
N PRO A 274 -10.99 12.13 -8.09
CA PRO A 274 -11.98 13.21 -7.92
C PRO A 274 -13.41 12.72 -7.68
N ARG A 275 -13.66 11.44 -7.88
CA ARG A 275 -14.97 10.81 -7.61
C ARG A 275 -15.14 10.42 -6.14
N ILE A 276 -14.04 10.21 -5.43
CA ILE A 276 -14.02 9.85 -4.02
C ILE A 276 -13.62 11.03 -3.12
N ALA A 277 -12.76 11.94 -3.60
CA ALA A 277 -12.34 13.17 -2.97
C ALA A 277 -12.86 14.36 -3.79
N VAL A 278 -14.10 14.79 -3.49
CA VAL A 278 -14.90 15.68 -4.37
C VAL A 278 -14.54 17.17 -4.27
N SER A 279 -13.58 17.54 -3.43
CA SER A 279 -13.09 18.91 -3.29
C SER A 279 -11.56 18.95 -3.31
N ASP A 280 -11.01 20.10 -3.70
CA ASP A 280 -9.56 20.35 -3.71
C ASP A 280 -8.95 20.11 -2.32
N GLU A 281 -9.66 20.46 -1.25
CA GLU A 281 -9.22 20.22 0.14
C GLU A 281 -9.08 18.73 0.42
N LEU A 282 -10.09 17.92 0.08
CA LEU A 282 -10.05 16.46 0.28
C LEU A 282 -8.96 15.83 -0.58
N GLN A 283 -8.79 16.28 -1.82
CA GLN A 283 -7.72 15.79 -2.71
C GLN A 283 -6.34 16.11 -2.16
N ARG A 284 -6.15 17.32 -1.64
CA ARG A 284 -4.90 17.75 -1.02
C ARG A 284 -4.60 16.91 0.24
N LYS A 285 -5.57 16.74 1.14
CA LYS A 285 -5.42 15.88 2.32
C LYS A 285 -5.05 14.45 1.92
N LEU A 286 -5.79 13.86 0.98
CA LEU A 286 -5.63 12.49 0.51
C LEU A 286 -4.26 12.23 -0.11
N LEU A 287 -3.76 13.17 -0.92
CA LEU A 287 -2.59 12.97 -1.78
C LEU A 287 -1.32 13.67 -1.29
N VAL A 288 -1.44 14.68 -0.42
CA VAL A 288 -0.31 15.50 0.02
C VAL A 288 -0.17 15.49 1.53
N ASP A 289 -1.14 16.08 2.25
CA ASP A 289 -0.95 16.41 3.66
C ASP A 289 -0.83 15.14 4.54
N ASN A 290 -1.70 14.16 4.32
CA ASN A 290 -1.69 12.92 5.10
C ASN A 290 -0.43 12.07 4.82
N PRO A 291 -0.06 11.76 3.56
CA PRO A 291 1.16 11.01 3.32
C PRO A 291 2.43 11.80 3.72
N MET A 292 2.48 13.13 3.59
CA MET A 292 3.59 13.93 4.09
C MET A 292 3.73 13.80 5.60
N ARG A 293 2.63 13.90 6.35
CA ARG A 293 2.64 13.79 7.81
C ARG A 293 3.14 12.44 8.30
N LEU A 294 2.85 11.37 7.57
CA LEU A 294 3.19 10.01 7.99
C LEU A 294 4.58 9.55 7.51
N TYR A 295 4.97 9.93 6.29
CA TYR A 295 6.19 9.41 5.65
C TYR A 295 7.35 10.42 5.59
N TRP A 296 7.07 11.73 5.68
CA TRP A 296 8.05 12.82 5.71
C TRP A 296 7.74 13.79 6.86
N PRO A 297 7.59 13.30 8.12
CA PRO A 297 7.23 14.15 9.25
C PRO A 297 8.24 15.26 9.50
N GLU A 298 9.51 15.04 9.17
CA GLU A 298 10.59 16.01 9.29
C GLU A 298 10.40 17.24 8.36
N GLU A 299 9.86 17.03 7.16
CA GLU A 299 9.55 18.11 6.23
C GLU A 299 8.20 18.74 6.55
N PHE A 300 7.20 17.94 6.91
CA PHE A 300 5.85 18.41 7.21
C PHE A 300 5.82 19.38 8.41
N ASN A 301 6.58 19.07 9.47
CA ASN A 301 6.60 19.88 10.69
C ASN A 301 7.43 21.16 10.55
N ASN A 302 8.37 21.22 9.61
CA ASN A 302 9.22 22.40 9.40
C ASN A 302 8.59 23.45 8.47
N GLY A 303 7.46 23.13 7.82
CA GLY A 303 6.78 24.01 6.87
C GLY A 303 7.63 24.30 5.61
N PRO A 304 7.04 24.88 4.55
CA PRO A 304 7.82 25.39 3.44
C PRO A 304 8.59 26.66 3.82
#